data_26c0cb835ddbb361e44555497118329b
#
_entry.id   26c0cb835ddbb361e44555497118329b
#
_cell.length_a   1.000
_cell.length_b   1.000
_cell.length_c   1.000
_cell.angle_alpha   90.00
_cell.angle_beta   90.00
_cell.angle_gamma   90.00
#
_symmetry.space_group_name_H-M   'P 1'
#
loop_
_entity.id
_entity.type
_entity.pdbx_description
1 polymer ?
#
loop_
_entity_poly.entity_id
_entity_poly.type
_entity_poly.pdbx_seq_one_letter_code
_entity_poly.pdbx_strand_id
1 'polypeptide(L)'
;MASILIVDDLLSIHEMLDAVIQPTGFATAFATDGEMALARYRSEPFDVVLADIDMKPVDGITLLKQLKTHDPNCAVIIMTAYASTESAILALKYGAFDYLQKPFRVDELIATLKRALEFRHQSIERASQTTAPAARAQGFEQRLVGRSAKAMRLLQQVRKLAAVRTPVLLQGEPGSGRSTVAEILHEASVGTDAPLVRIDCSLSS
;
A
#
# COMPACT_ATOMS: atom_id res chain seq x y z
N MET A 1 -9.55 18.97 5.61
CA MET A 1 -9.10 19.28 4.24
C MET A 1 -8.00 18.29 3.95
N ALA A 2 -8.07 17.54 2.84
CA ALA A 2 -7.05 16.53 2.55
C ALA A 2 -5.71 17.19 2.22
N SER A 3 -4.60 16.62 2.74
CA SER A 3 -3.25 17.17 2.66
C SER A 3 -2.34 16.29 1.80
N ILE A 4 -1.59 16.91 0.90
CA ILE A 4 -0.69 16.24 -0.03
C ILE A 4 0.72 16.78 0.17
N LEU A 5 1.68 15.88 0.44
CA LEU A 5 3.10 16.22 0.46
C LEU A 5 3.71 15.93 -0.92
N ILE A 6 4.22 16.97 -1.56
CA ILE A 6 4.89 16.91 -2.86
C ILE A 6 6.40 16.93 -2.62
N VAL A 7 7.10 15.91 -3.12
CA VAL A 7 8.54 15.73 -2.92
C VAL A 7 9.23 15.66 -4.27
N ASP A 8 9.98 16.68 -4.60
CA ASP A 8 10.70 16.83 -5.86
C ASP A 8 11.85 17.83 -5.65
N ASP A 9 13.01 17.62 -6.21
CA ASP A 9 14.16 18.53 -6.06
C ASP A 9 14.05 19.78 -6.95
N LEU A 10 13.09 19.80 -7.89
CA LEU A 10 12.85 20.90 -8.80
C LEU A 10 11.69 21.79 -8.31
N LEU A 11 11.99 23.04 -7.92
CA LEU A 11 10.99 24.01 -7.48
C LEU A 11 9.91 24.30 -8.55
N SER A 12 10.28 24.25 -9.84
CA SER A 12 9.34 24.42 -10.93
C SER A 12 8.25 23.33 -10.97
N ILE A 13 8.57 22.12 -10.52
CA ILE A 13 7.59 21.03 -10.38
C ILE A 13 6.65 21.32 -9.21
N HIS A 14 7.16 21.85 -8.09
CA HIS A 14 6.34 22.29 -6.96
C HIS A 14 5.30 23.33 -7.40
N GLU A 15 5.74 24.39 -8.09
CA GLU A 15 4.86 25.46 -8.57
C GLU A 15 3.81 24.94 -9.56
N MET A 16 4.23 24.10 -10.50
CA MET A 16 3.33 23.48 -11.47
C MET A 16 2.28 22.60 -10.79
N LEU A 17 2.70 21.72 -9.88
CA LEU A 17 1.80 20.82 -9.18
C LEU A 17 0.86 21.57 -8.24
N ASP A 18 1.36 22.61 -7.57
CA ASP A 18 0.54 23.46 -6.71
C ASP A 18 -0.59 24.13 -7.50
N ALA A 19 -0.25 24.75 -8.63
CA ALA A 19 -1.21 25.43 -9.52
C ALA A 19 -2.30 24.49 -10.03
N VAL A 20 -1.99 23.19 -10.17
CA VAL A 20 -2.94 22.17 -10.66
C VAL A 20 -3.77 21.58 -9.52
N ILE A 21 -3.16 21.39 -8.34
CA ILE A 21 -3.78 20.68 -7.22
C ILE A 21 -4.63 21.62 -6.34
N GLN A 22 -4.17 22.82 -6.05
CA GLN A 22 -4.90 23.79 -5.19
C GLN A 22 -6.36 24.04 -5.63
N PRO A 23 -6.67 24.22 -6.94
CA PRO A 23 -8.05 24.43 -7.38
C PRO A 23 -8.98 23.26 -7.07
N THR A 24 -8.44 22.08 -6.78
CA THR A 24 -9.23 20.88 -6.41
C THR A 24 -9.62 20.84 -4.93
N GLY A 25 -9.15 21.80 -4.12
CA GLY A 25 -9.46 21.90 -2.70
C GLY A 25 -8.54 21.08 -1.78
N PHE A 26 -7.41 20.59 -2.28
CA PHE A 26 -6.40 19.91 -1.47
C PHE A 26 -5.38 20.91 -0.93
N ALA A 27 -4.91 20.69 0.31
CA ALA A 27 -3.78 21.42 0.86
C ALA A 27 -2.47 20.78 0.37
N THR A 28 -1.53 21.59 -0.09
CA THR A 28 -0.22 21.15 -0.56
C THR A 28 0.88 21.55 0.40
N ALA A 29 1.86 20.69 0.59
CA ALA A 29 3.11 20.98 1.26
C ALA A 29 4.26 20.41 0.42
N PHE A 30 5.47 20.95 0.58
CA PHE A 30 6.58 20.66 -0.31
C PHE A 30 7.82 20.21 0.47
N ALA A 31 8.58 19.31 -0.14
CA ALA A 31 9.91 18.94 0.31
C ALA A 31 10.82 18.77 -0.91
N THR A 32 12.07 19.16 -0.80
CA THR A 32 13.05 19.12 -1.89
C THR A 32 13.84 17.81 -1.93
N ASP A 33 13.71 16.98 -0.92
CA ASP A 33 14.38 15.69 -0.82
C ASP A 33 13.65 14.75 0.16
N GLY A 34 14.08 13.47 0.17
CA GLY A 34 13.43 12.46 1.00
C GLY A 34 13.66 12.64 2.51
N GLU A 35 14.77 13.27 2.96
CA GLU A 35 15.01 13.53 4.38
C GLU A 35 14.04 14.58 4.91
N MET A 36 13.93 15.70 4.18
CA MET A 36 12.98 16.77 4.48
C MET A 36 11.54 16.25 4.46
N ALA A 37 11.21 15.43 3.47
CA ALA A 37 9.88 14.81 3.36
C ALA A 37 9.56 13.94 4.58
N LEU A 38 10.49 13.09 5.01
CA LEU A 38 10.32 12.23 6.16
C LEU A 38 10.20 13.03 7.47
N ALA A 39 11.01 14.10 7.62
CA ALA A 39 10.94 14.99 8.78
C ALA A 39 9.57 15.67 8.86
N ARG A 40 9.06 16.19 7.73
CA ARG A 40 7.72 16.80 7.65
C ARG A 40 6.62 15.78 7.96
N TYR A 41 6.67 14.59 7.35
CA TYR A 41 5.67 13.55 7.58
C TYR A 41 5.60 13.08 9.04
N ARG A 42 6.72 13.14 9.77
CA ARG A 42 6.77 12.82 11.21
C ARG A 42 6.20 13.93 12.09
N SER A 43 6.32 15.18 11.68
CA SER A 43 5.77 16.32 12.42
C SER A 43 4.27 16.47 12.23
N GLU A 44 3.78 16.21 11.02
CA GLU A 44 2.36 16.20 10.66
C GLU A 44 2.10 15.12 9.60
N PRO A 45 1.12 14.23 9.81
CA PRO A 45 0.80 13.20 8.82
C PRO A 45 0.09 13.81 7.61
N PHE A 46 0.49 13.39 6.42
CA PHE A 46 -0.19 13.72 5.16
C PHE A 46 -1.05 12.57 4.69
N ASP A 47 -2.13 12.89 3.96
CA ASP A 47 -3.03 11.87 3.41
C ASP A 47 -2.40 11.15 2.23
N VAL A 48 -1.69 11.90 1.36
CA VAL A 48 -0.99 11.37 0.19
C VAL A 48 0.41 11.98 0.11
N VAL A 49 1.38 11.17 -0.28
CA VAL A 49 2.73 11.62 -0.64
C VAL A 49 2.93 11.38 -2.14
N LEU A 50 3.30 12.44 -2.87
CA LEU A 50 3.63 12.41 -4.28
C LEU A 50 5.13 12.65 -4.40
N ALA A 51 5.92 11.63 -4.74
CA ALA A 51 7.38 11.69 -4.66
C ALA A 51 8.06 11.35 -6.00
N ASP A 52 9.01 12.17 -6.39
CA ASP A 52 9.91 11.84 -7.49
C ASP A 52 10.86 10.70 -7.10
N ILE A 53 11.27 9.89 -8.08
CA ILE A 53 12.28 8.83 -7.86
C ILE A 53 13.68 9.43 -7.75
N ASP A 54 14.03 10.33 -8.68
CA ASP A 54 15.41 10.73 -8.95
C ASP A 54 15.83 11.94 -8.10
N MET A 55 15.77 11.80 -6.77
CA MET A 55 16.19 12.85 -5.82
C MET A 55 17.45 12.48 -5.06
N LYS A 56 18.13 13.47 -4.51
CA LYS A 56 19.31 13.30 -3.63
C LYS A 56 19.15 14.18 -2.37
N PRO A 57 19.65 13.75 -1.19
CA PRO A 57 20.43 12.53 -0.92
C PRO A 57 19.60 11.25 -0.79
N VAL A 58 18.29 11.34 -0.54
CA VAL A 58 17.37 10.19 -0.38
C VAL A 58 16.44 10.14 -1.57
N ASP A 59 16.51 9.04 -2.35
CA ASP A 59 15.65 8.80 -3.50
C ASP A 59 14.21 8.42 -3.09
N GLY A 60 13.26 8.53 -4.05
CA GLY A 60 11.85 8.29 -3.80
C GLY A 60 11.52 6.86 -3.38
N ILE A 61 12.28 5.86 -3.79
CA ILE A 61 12.08 4.46 -3.39
C ILE A 61 12.53 4.25 -1.93
N THR A 62 13.64 4.88 -1.54
CA THR A 62 14.12 4.85 -0.17
C THR A 62 13.14 5.58 0.77
N LEU A 63 12.64 6.75 0.34
CA LEU A 63 11.58 7.47 1.05
C LEU A 63 10.32 6.62 1.20
N LEU A 64 9.85 5.96 0.13
CA LEU A 64 8.70 5.06 0.16
C LEU A 64 8.86 3.98 1.24
N LYS A 65 10.01 3.29 1.29
CA LYS A 65 10.29 2.26 2.29
C LYS A 65 10.21 2.81 3.72
N GLN A 66 10.80 3.99 3.95
CA GLN A 66 10.80 4.63 5.26
C GLN A 66 9.40 5.07 5.70
N LEU A 67 8.62 5.67 4.77
CA LEU A 67 7.23 6.05 5.02
C LEU A 67 6.37 4.82 5.34
N LYS A 68 6.49 3.74 4.57
CA LYS A 68 5.75 2.50 4.81
C LYS A 68 6.13 1.78 6.10
N THR A 69 7.36 1.95 6.57
CA THR A 69 7.80 1.45 7.87
C THR A 69 7.18 2.26 9.01
N HIS A 70 7.06 3.59 8.84
CA HIS A 70 6.48 4.49 9.82
C HIS A 70 4.95 4.43 9.83
N ASP A 71 4.34 4.48 8.65
CA ASP A 71 2.89 4.41 8.45
C ASP A 71 2.58 3.46 7.26
N PRO A 72 2.23 2.20 7.53
CA PRO A 72 1.88 1.22 6.48
C PRO A 72 0.69 1.64 5.60
N ASN A 73 -0.19 2.50 6.12
CA ASN A 73 -1.38 2.98 5.43
C ASN A 73 -1.15 4.26 4.63
N CYS A 74 0.05 4.86 4.68
CA CYS A 74 0.39 6.03 3.89
C CYS A 74 0.20 5.75 2.39
N ALA A 75 -0.55 6.59 1.69
CA ALA A 75 -0.71 6.50 0.25
C ALA A 75 0.45 7.24 -0.43
N VAL A 76 1.41 6.49 -1.00
CA VAL A 76 2.57 7.05 -1.71
C VAL A 76 2.43 6.81 -3.20
N ILE A 77 2.43 7.88 -3.98
CA ILE A 77 2.45 7.85 -5.45
C ILE A 77 3.87 8.23 -5.88
N ILE A 78 4.47 7.40 -6.71
CA ILE A 78 5.81 7.64 -7.25
C ILE A 78 5.70 8.33 -8.61
N MET A 79 6.48 9.41 -8.82
CA MET A 79 6.64 10.08 -10.11
C MET A 79 8.04 9.79 -10.68
N THR A 80 8.17 9.74 -11.99
CA THR A 80 9.49 9.63 -12.65
C THR A 80 9.48 10.12 -14.08
N ALA A 81 10.58 10.69 -14.51
CA ALA A 81 10.83 11.03 -15.93
C ALA A 81 11.23 9.78 -16.75
N TYR A 82 11.86 8.79 -16.10
CA TYR A 82 12.36 7.58 -16.76
C TYR A 82 11.63 6.35 -16.23
N ALA A 83 10.44 6.07 -16.82
CA ALA A 83 9.71 4.87 -16.49
C ALA A 83 10.47 3.62 -17.02
N SER A 84 11.01 2.84 -16.11
CA SER A 84 11.46 1.48 -16.40
C SER A 84 10.51 0.47 -15.78
N THR A 85 10.35 -0.67 -16.44
CA THR A 85 9.56 -1.77 -15.86
C THR A 85 10.11 -2.18 -14.49
N GLU A 86 11.42 -2.11 -14.31
CA GLU A 86 12.09 -2.46 -13.06
C GLU A 86 11.75 -1.50 -11.93
N SER A 87 11.81 -0.17 -12.18
CA SER A 87 11.49 0.84 -11.17
C SER A 87 10.01 0.81 -10.77
N ALA A 88 9.10 0.58 -11.73
CA ALA A 88 7.68 0.43 -11.45
C ALA A 88 7.39 -0.83 -10.60
N ILE A 89 7.97 -1.98 -10.96
CA ILE A 89 7.84 -3.22 -10.18
C ILE A 89 8.41 -3.02 -8.76
N LEU A 90 9.53 -2.34 -8.65
CA LEU A 90 10.16 -2.07 -7.35
C LEU A 90 9.29 -1.18 -6.47
N ALA A 91 8.74 -0.08 -7.02
CA ALA A 91 7.82 0.80 -6.32
C ALA A 91 6.59 0.03 -5.80
N LEU A 92 5.94 -0.75 -6.65
CA LEU A 92 4.77 -1.57 -6.27
C LEU A 92 5.13 -2.62 -5.22
N LYS A 93 6.29 -3.29 -5.35
CA LYS A 93 6.78 -4.26 -4.37
C LYS A 93 6.97 -3.66 -2.97
N TYR A 94 7.40 -2.40 -2.89
CA TYR A 94 7.55 -1.68 -1.62
C TYR A 94 6.26 -0.98 -1.15
N GLY A 95 5.15 -1.20 -1.85
CA GLY A 95 3.84 -0.75 -1.43
C GLY A 95 3.48 0.67 -1.87
N ALA A 96 4.06 1.17 -2.96
CA ALA A 96 3.52 2.36 -3.61
C ALA A 96 2.05 2.15 -3.96
N PHE A 97 1.25 3.18 -3.80
CA PHE A 97 -0.16 3.15 -4.19
C PHE A 97 -0.30 3.16 -5.70
N ASP A 98 0.48 4.00 -6.38
CA ASP A 98 0.50 4.12 -7.84
C ASP A 98 1.84 4.68 -8.32
N TYR A 99 2.00 4.71 -9.64
CA TYR A 99 3.22 5.13 -10.32
C TYR A 99 2.85 5.99 -11.53
N LEU A 100 3.36 7.23 -11.60
CA LEU A 100 3.08 8.19 -12.66
C LEU A 100 4.34 8.51 -13.47
N GLN A 101 4.27 8.38 -14.78
CA GLN A 101 5.36 8.75 -15.67
C GLN A 101 5.22 10.22 -16.09
N LYS A 102 6.27 11.01 -15.86
CA LYS A 102 6.39 12.39 -16.38
C LYS A 102 6.72 12.36 -17.91
N PRO A 103 6.09 13.18 -18.75
CA PRO A 103 5.01 14.09 -18.42
C PRO A 103 3.66 13.37 -18.32
N PHE A 104 2.89 13.64 -17.28
CA PHE A 104 1.55 13.11 -17.06
C PHE A 104 0.48 14.18 -17.35
N ARG A 105 -0.74 13.74 -17.63
CA ARG A 105 -1.88 14.62 -17.84
C ARG A 105 -2.45 15.06 -16.49
N VAL A 106 -3.00 16.28 -16.46
CA VAL A 106 -3.61 16.85 -15.24
C VAL A 106 -4.78 15.99 -14.74
N ASP A 107 -5.64 15.54 -15.65
CA ASP A 107 -6.77 14.68 -15.33
C ASP A 107 -6.34 13.33 -14.75
N GLU A 108 -5.26 12.74 -15.24
CA GLU A 108 -4.66 11.51 -14.72
C GLU A 108 -4.12 11.70 -13.30
N LEU A 109 -3.36 12.77 -13.06
CA LEU A 109 -2.85 13.13 -11.74
C LEU A 109 -3.99 13.28 -10.73
N ILE A 110 -5.01 14.09 -11.05
CA ILE A 110 -6.13 14.36 -10.15
C ILE A 110 -6.94 13.09 -9.88
N ALA A 111 -7.19 12.25 -10.90
CA ALA A 111 -7.86 10.98 -10.71
C ALA A 111 -7.08 10.03 -9.78
N THR A 112 -5.74 9.98 -9.94
CA THR A 112 -4.87 9.15 -9.10
C THR A 112 -4.82 9.66 -7.65
N LEU A 113 -4.74 10.98 -7.44
CA LEU A 113 -4.80 11.59 -6.11
C LEU A 113 -6.13 11.29 -5.40
N LYS A 114 -7.27 11.39 -6.08
CA LYS A 114 -8.58 11.04 -5.51
C LYS A 114 -8.65 9.58 -5.09
N ARG A 115 -8.20 8.65 -5.93
CA ARG A 115 -8.12 7.21 -5.60
C ARG A 115 -7.22 6.95 -4.40
N ALA A 116 -6.07 7.63 -4.31
CA ALA A 116 -5.13 7.50 -3.21
C ALA A 116 -5.74 7.98 -1.88
N LEU A 117 -6.50 9.08 -1.91
CA LEU A 117 -7.24 9.59 -0.75
C LEU A 117 -8.32 8.63 -0.29
N GLU A 118 -9.11 8.10 -1.20
CA GLU A 118 -10.13 7.09 -0.87
C GLU A 118 -9.50 5.85 -0.23
N PHE A 119 -8.39 5.38 -0.79
CA PHE A 119 -7.61 4.27 -0.21
C PHE A 119 -7.14 4.62 1.21
N ARG A 120 -6.59 5.81 1.42
CA ARG A 120 -6.11 6.28 2.73
C ARG A 120 -7.24 6.30 3.76
N HIS A 121 -8.39 6.91 3.44
CA HIS A 121 -9.56 7.00 4.32
C HIS A 121 -10.08 5.59 4.68
N GLN A 122 -10.27 4.72 3.69
CA GLN A 122 -10.69 3.36 3.94
C GLN A 122 -9.70 2.57 4.80
N SER A 123 -8.39 2.82 4.64
CA SER A 123 -7.36 2.16 5.43
C SER A 123 -7.38 2.61 6.89
N ILE A 124 -7.62 3.90 7.15
CA ILE A 124 -7.76 4.47 8.50
C ILE A 124 -9.05 3.98 9.16
N GLU A 125 -10.18 4.00 8.45
CA GLU A 125 -11.46 3.50 8.96
C GLU A 125 -11.37 2.01 9.35
N ARG A 126 -10.72 1.20 8.52
CA ARG A 126 -10.47 -0.22 8.83
C ARG A 126 -9.57 -0.37 10.05
N ALA A 127 -8.51 0.42 10.18
CA ALA A 127 -7.64 0.42 11.36
C ALA A 127 -8.39 0.82 12.63
N SER A 128 -9.31 1.78 12.53
CA SER A 128 -10.16 2.25 13.65
C SER A 128 -11.23 1.23 14.06
N GLN A 129 -11.77 0.49 13.10
CA GLN A 129 -12.75 -0.58 13.35
C GLN A 129 -12.07 -1.88 13.81
N THR A 130 -10.75 -1.97 13.70
CA THR A 130 -9.97 -3.15 14.00
C THR A 130 -9.33 -3.07 15.40
N THR A 131 -10.14 -2.86 16.43
CA THR A 131 -9.71 -3.15 17.81
C THR A 131 -9.63 -4.66 18.10
N ALA A 132 -9.77 -5.55 17.09
CA ALA A 132 -9.77 -6.99 17.29
C ALA A 132 -9.12 -7.89 16.21
N PRO A 133 -7.97 -7.59 15.55
CA PRO A 133 -7.32 -8.63 14.75
C PRO A 133 -6.51 -9.61 15.59
N ALA A 134 -5.92 -9.16 16.68
CA ALA A 134 -5.09 -10.02 17.55
C ALA A 134 -5.87 -11.09 18.28
N ALA A 135 -7.12 -10.82 18.66
CA ALA A 135 -7.99 -11.79 19.35
C ALA A 135 -8.59 -12.84 18.38
N ARG A 136 -8.83 -12.46 17.11
CA ARG A 136 -9.37 -13.39 16.09
C ARG A 136 -8.31 -14.37 15.57
N ALA A 137 -7.03 -14.02 15.66
CA ALA A 137 -5.93 -14.87 15.20
C ALA A 137 -5.61 -16.06 16.12
N GLN A 138 -6.16 -16.11 17.33
CA GLN A 138 -5.86 -17.18 18.30
C GLN A 138 -6.50 -18.54 17.97
N GLY A 139 -7.51 -18.60 17.10
CA GLY A 139 -8.16 -19.86 16.70
C GLY A 139 -7.51 -20.60 15.53
N PHE A 140 -6.64 -19.96 14.77
CA PHE A 140 -6.07 -20.50 13.52
C PHE A 140 -4.95 -21.52 13.74
N GLU A 141 -4.26 -21.48 14.89
CA GLU A 141 -3.16 -22.36 15.23
C GLU A 141 -3.62 -23.83 15.37
N GLN A 142 -4.91 -24.04 15.66
CA GLN A 142 -5.49 -25.38 15.81
C GLN A 142 -5.87 -26.01 14.46
N ARG A 143 -6.12 -25.21 13.43
CA ARG A 143 -6.54 -25.68 12.09
C ARG A 143 -5.35 -25.96 11.14
N LEU A 144 -4.24 -25.29 11.32
CA LEU A 144 -2.99 -25.59 10.63
C LEU A 144 -2.17 -26.58 11.45
N VAL A 145 -2.37 -27.86 11.17
CA VAL A 145 -1.67 -28.97 11.83
C VAL A 145 -0.20 -28.98 11.37
N GLY A 146 0.68 -28.39 12.17
CA GLY A 146 2.13 -28.43 11.90
C GLY A 146 2.94 -27.61 12.89
N ARG A 147 3.80 -28.27 13.66
CA ARG A 147 4.78 -27.63 14.57
C ARG A 147 6.15 -27.42 13.92
N SER A 148 6.26 -27.58 12.60
CA SER A 148 7.51 -27.37 11.89
C SER A 148 7.85 -25.87 11.78
N ALA A 149 9.13 -25.54 11.71
CA ALA A 149 9.58 -24.14 11.51
C ALA A 149 8.99 -23.51 10.22
N LYS A 150 8.70 -24.33 9.20
CA LYS A 150 8.02 -23.90 7.96
C LYS A 150 6.56 -23.52 8.21
N ALA A 151 5.83 -24.32 9.00
CA ALA A 151 4.43 -24.03 9.35
C ALA A 151 4.31 -22.76 10.20
N MET A 152 5.22 -22.52 11.12
CA MET A 152 5.26 -21.31 11.95
C MET A 152 5.54 -20.05 11.10
N ARG A 153 6.45 -20.14 10.12
CA ARG A 153 6.70 -19.04 9.16
C ARG A 153 5.47 -18.75 8.29
N LEU A 154 4.79 -19.80 7.82
CA LEU A 154 3.55 -19.66 7.04
C LEU A 154 2.47 -18.95 7.86
N LEU A 155 2.27 -19.34 9.12
CA LEU A 155 1.31 -18.68 10.03
C LEU A 155 1.62 -17.20 10.22
N GLN A 156 2.90 -16.84 10.38
CA GLN A 156 3.32 -15.43 10.48
C GLN A 156 3.03 -14.65 9.19
N GLN A 157 3.24 -15.28 8.01
CA GLN A 157 2.90 -14.68 6.72
C GLN A 157 1.40 -14.50 6.57
N VAL A 158 0.59 -15.51 6.91
CA VAL A 158 -0.87 -15.46 6.87
C VAL A 158 -1.39 -14.31 7.75
N ARG A 159 -0.87 -14.14 8.98
CA ARG A 159 -1.24 -13.03 9.87
C ARG A 159 -0.94 -11.66 9.26
N LYS A 160 0.22 -11.51 8.61
CA LYS A 160 0.60 -10.26 7.93
C LYS A 160 -0.30 -9.97 6.72
N LEU A 161 -0.60 -11.01 5.92
CA LEU A 161 -1.43 -10.88 4.72
C LEU A 161 -2.91 -10.65 5.07
N ALA A 162 -3.41 -11.19 6.18
CA ALA A 162 -4.78 -10.97 6.63
C ALA A 162 -5.06 -9.50 6.99
N ALA A 163 -4.04 -8.74 7.38
CA ALA A 163 -4.16 -7.31 7.65
C ALA A 163 -4.19 -6.44 6.37
N VAL A 164 -3.82 -7.01 5.21
CA VAL A 164 -3.68 -6.29 3.94
C VAL A 164 -4.59 -6.92 2.90
N ARG A 165 -5.56 -6.17 2.35
CA ARG A 165 -6.46 -6.66 1.29
C ARG A 165 -5.77 -6.64 -0.07
N THR A 166 -4.79 -7.53 -0.25
CA THR A 166 -4.07 -7.73 -1.52
C THR A 166 -4.43 -9.08 -2.12
N PRO A 167 -4.48 -9.25 -3.44
CA PRO A 167 -4.58 -10.56 -4.07
C PRO A 167 -3.43 -11.46 -3.61
N VAL A 168 -3.74 -12.69 -3.20
CA VAL A 168 -2.76 -13.66 -2.69
C VAL A 168 -2.77 -14.89 -3.59
N LEU A 169 -1.60 -15.26 -4.11
CA LEU A 169 -1.40 -16.51 -4.84
C LEU A 169 -0.86 -17.57 -3.89
N LEU A 170 -1.61 -18.67 -3.71
CA LEU A 170 -1.22 -19.82 -2.92
C LEU A 170 -0.74 -20.96 -3.83
N GLN A 171 0.54 -21.27 -3.79
CA GLN A 171 1.14 -22.35 -4.55
C GLN A 171 1.53 -23.53 -3.65
N GLY A 172 1.31 -24.76 -4.12
CA GLY A 172 1.68 -25.96 -3.39
C GLY A 172 1.11 -27.21 -4.08
N GLU A 173 1.56 -28.39 -3.65
CA GLU A 173 1.11 -29.67 -4.15
C GLU A 173 -0.37 -29.95 -3.78
N PRO A 174 -1.09 -30.81 -4.50
CA PRO A 174 -2.40 -31.28 -4.08
C PRO A 174 -2.34 -31.84 -2.65
N GLY A 175 -3.31 -31.46 -1.80
CA GLY A 175 -3.34 -31.88 -0.38
C GLY A 175 -2.43 -31.09 0.58
N SER A 176 -1.65 -30.10 0.12
CA SER A 176 -0.76 -29.30 0.97
C SER A 176 -1.47 -28.28 1.88
N GLY A 177 -2.81 -28.23 1.88
CA GLY A 177 -3.59 -27.34 2.75
C GLY A 177 -3.84 -25.94 2.17
N ARG A 178 -3.67 -25.72 0.86
CA ARG A 178 -3.94 -24.42 0.20
C ARG A 178 -5.35 -23.89 0.49
N SER A 179 -6.36 -24.75 0.40
CA SER A 179 -7.75 -24.36 0.68
C SER A 179 -7.95 -23.94 2.14
N THR A 180 -7.32 -24.65 3.09
CA THR A 180 -7.34 -24.29 4.51
C THR A 180 -6.68 -22.94 4.76
N VAL A 181 -5.55 -22.66 4.10
CA VAL A 181 -4.88 -21.34 4.19
C VAL A 181 -5.75 -20.24 3.61
N ALA A 182 -6.43 -20.49 2.48
CA ALA A 182 -7.35 -19.51 1.86
C ALA A 182 -8.55 -19.20 2.80
N GLU A 183 -9.14 -20.22 3.43
CA GLU A 183 -10.21 -20.04 4.42
C GLU A 183 -9.72 -19.22 5.61
N ILE A 184 -8.56 -19.55 6.16
CA ILE A 184 -7.96 -18.84 7.29
C ILE A 184 -7.69 -17.37 6.91
N LEU A 185 -7.14 -17.10 5.72
CA LEU A 185 -6.91 -15.74 5.23
C LEU A 185 -8.23 -14.96 5.10
N HIS A 186 -9.27 -15.60 4.55
CA HIS A 186 -10.59 -15.00 4.43
C HIS A 186 -11.18 -14.65 5.80
N GLU A 187 -11.27 -15.63 6.71
CA GLU A 187 -11.81 -15.44 8.06
C GLU A 187 -11.00 -14.37 8.84
N ALA A 188 -9.67 -14.35 8.69
CA ALA A 188 -8.82 -13.38 9.36
C ALA A 188 -8.97 -11.96 8.79
N SER A 189 -9.28 -11.82 7.49
CA SER A 189 -9.36 -10.52 6.82
C SER A 189 -10.75 -9.89 6.90
N VAL A 190 -11.83 -10.67 6.82
CA VAL A 190 -13.22 -10.16 6.75
C VAL A 190 -14.13 -10.69 7.84
N GLY A 191 -13.71 -11.70 8.59
CA GLY A 191 -14.48 -12.35 9.66
C GLY A 191 -15.18 -13.62 9.20
N THR A 192 -15.65 -14.41 10.18
CA THR A 192 -16.28 -15.73 9.96
C THR A 192 -17.64 -15.66 9.30
N ASP A 193 -18.32 -14.51 9.41
CA ASP A 193 -19.68 -14.33 8.92
C ASP A 193 -19.75 -13.88 7.44
N ALA A 194 -18.60 -13.53 6.86
CA ALA A 194 -18.53 -13.12 5.46
C ALA A 194 -18.53 -14.36 4.53
N PRO A 195 -19.32 -14.36 3.43
CA PRO A 195 -19.35 -15.47 2.51
C PRO A 195 -18.03 -15.64 1.75
N LEU A 196 -17.51 -16.88 1.71
CA LEU A 196 -16.35 -17.24 0.87
C LEU A 196 -16.86 -17.86 -0.43
N VAL A 197 -16.68 -17.14 -1.54
CA VAL A 197 -17.03 -17.65 -2.88
C VAL A 197 -15.84 -18.42 -3.46
N ARG A 198 -16.06 -19.66 -3.88
CA ARG A 198 -15.06 -20.51 -4.55
C ARG A 198 -15.45 -20.72 -6.00
N ILE A 199 -14.49 -20.50 -6.89
CA ILE A 199 -14.66 -20.75 -8.32
C ILE A 199 -13.60 -21.77 -8.74
N ASP A 200 -14.04 -22.89 -9.31
CA ASP A 200 -13.16 -23.91 -9.88
C ASP A 200 -13.03 -23.65 -11.38
N CYS A 201 -11.86 -23.15 -11.78
CA CYS A 201 -11.59 -22.85 -13.19
C CYS A 201 -11.27 -24.09 -14.05
N SER A 202 -11.13 -25.27 -13.44
CA SER A 202 -10.88 -26.52 -14.18
C SER A 202 -12.14 -27.07 -14.86
N LEU A 203 -13.32 -26.58 -14.44
CA LEU A 203 -14.64 -27.01 -14.95
C LEU A 203 -15.13 -26.12 -16.12
N SER A 204 -14.36 -25.12 -16.52
CA SER A 204 -14.68 -24.22 -17.66
C SER A 204 -14.03 -24.73 -18.91
N SER A 205 -14.62 -25.72 -19.60
CA SER A 205 -14.33 -26.09 -20.99
C SER A 205 -15.61 -26.03 -21.82
#